data_bfefb52a7506e8dd1d1c389be66722e7
#
_entry.id   bfefb52a7506e8dd1d1c389be66722e7
#
_cell.length_a   1.000
_cell.length_b   1.000
_cell.length_c   1.000
_cell.angle_alpha   90.00
_cell.angle_beta   90.00
_cell.angle_gamma   90.00
#
_symmetry.space_group_name_H-M   'P 1'
#
loop_
_entity.id
_entity.type
_entity.pdbx_description
1 polymer ?
#
loop_
_entity_poly.entity_id
_entity_poly.type
_entity_poly.pdbx_seq_one_letter_code
_entity_poly.pdbx_strand_id
1 'polypeptide(L)'
;PPGKVSDQNMIEYYGTIGAATPLPLIVQSQGEMSVDLIVEMFAKIPTMKCVKDEAGNPLARIAQIRERTGDKLSVFAGKGVRTMIDEMRLGFSGYCPTTGLSDLYQSTFDLWQSGKQKEAFNMFGRILAFESIQGAAEYILVARGVFKETTTHRPTPGMGDREVGKLDDAQKQAIRESLDLYLKPYLRA
;
A
#
# COMPACT_ATOMS: atom_id res chain seq x y z
N PRO A 1 8.84 0.86 -17.03
CA PRO A 1 9.08 1.53 -18.32
C PRO A 1 7.74 1.92 -18.96
N PRO A 2 7.65 3.08 -19.65
CA PRO A 2 6.44 3.46 -20.36
C PRO A 2 6.23 2.54 -21.57
N GLY A 3 5.04 1.97 -21.70
CA GLY A 3 4.66 1.09 -22.82
C GLY A 3 4.58 -0.39 -22.43
N LYS A 4 4.07 -1.21 -23.36
CA LYS A 4 4.09 -2.67 -23.22
C LYS A 4 5.54 -3.18 -23.33
N VAL A 5 6.03 -3.74 -22.25
CA VAL A 5 7.36 -4.33 -22.17
C VAL A 5 7.20 -5.84 -22.12
N SER A 6 8.02 -6.58 -22.87
CA SER A 6 7.99 -8.05 -22.84
C SER A 6 8.44 -8.57 -21.47
N ASP A 7 7.95 -9.75 -21.09
CA ASP A 7 8.35 -10.41 -19.85
C ASP A 7 9.86 -10.60 -19.77
N GLN A 8 10.50 -10.96 -20.88
CA GLN A 8 11.96 -11.10 -20.98
C GLN A 8 12.68 -9.78 -20.63
N ASN A 9 12.25 -8.65 -21.17
CA ASN A 9 12.85 -7.35 -20.88
C ASN A 9 12.63 -6.93 -19.42
N MET A 10 11.50 -7.32 -18.81
CA MET A 10 11.24 -7.08 -17.39
C MET A 10 12.21 -7.90 -16.51
N ILE A 11 12.43 -9.17 -16.84
CA ILE A 11 13.37 -10.05 -16.14
C ILE A 11 14.79 -9.49 -16.25
N GLU A 12 15.22 -9.06 -17.43
CA GLU A 12 16.54 -8.46 -17.65
C GLU A 12 16.72 -7.15 -16.88
N TYR A 13 15.71 -6.29 -16.90
CA TYR A 13 15.72 -5.02 -16.19
C TYR A 13 15.88 -5.22 -14.68
N TYR A 14 15.01 -6.01 -14.05
CA TYR A 14 15.10 -6.28 -12.62
C TYR A 14 16.31 -7.15 -12.25
N GLY A 15 16.73 -8.04 -13.14
CA GLY A 15 17.95 -8.83 -12.98
C GLY A 15 19.19 -7.97 -12.92
N THR A 16 19.29 -6.97 -13.80
CA THR A 16 20.39 -5.99 -13.81
C THR A 16 20.43 -5.19 -12.51
N ILE A 17 19.26 -4.70 -12.04
CA ILE A 17 19.18 -4.00 -10.75
C ILE A 17 19.58 -4.92 -9.61
N GLY A 18 19.06 -6.14 -9.58
CA GLY A 18 19.36 -7.11 -8.52
C GLY A 18 20.83 -7.53 -8.48
N ALA A 19 21.51 -7.53 -9.61
CA ALA A 19 22.96 -7.82 -9.70
C ALA A 19 23.83 -6.62 -9.24
N ALA A 20 23.30 -5.40 -9.32
CA ALA A 20 24.04 -4.19 -8.97
C ALA A 20 24.11 -3.90 -7.47
N THR A 21 23.33 -4.62 -6.63
CA THR A 21 23.24 -4.39 -5.19
C THR A 21 22.98 -5.68 -4.42
N PRO A 22 23.56 -5.86 -3.22
CA PRO A 22 23.22 -6.96 -2.33
C PRO A 22 21.92 -6.73 -1.54
N LEU A 23 21.29 -5.56 -1.68
CA LEU A 23 20.07 -5.23 -0.95
C LEU A 23 18.88 -6.05 -1.45
N PRO A 24 17.94 -6.41 -0.57
CA PRO A 24 16.70 -7.05 -0.99
C PRO A 24 15.93 -6.19 -1.99
N LEU A 25 15.56 -6.79 -3.12
CA LEU A 25 14.75 -6.13 -4.14
C LEU A 25 13.27 -6.34 -3.86
N ILE A 26 12.51 -5.24 -3.86
CA ILE A 26 11.06 -5.24 -3.84
C ILE A 26 10.57 -4.84 -5.24
N VAL A 27 9.87 -5.75 -5.90
CA VAL A 27 9.25 -5.48 -7.20
C VAL A 27 7.82 -5.00 -6.99
N GLN A 28 7.47 -3.86 -7.56
CA GLN A 28 6.07 -3.42 -7.59
C GLN A 28 5.40 -3.91 -8.86
N SER A 29 4.39 -4.77 -8.74
CA SER A 29 3.60 -5.20 -9.86
C SER A 29 2.54 -4.15 -10.20
N GLN A 30 2.44 -3.81 -11.47
CA GLN A 30 1.44 -2.87 -11.98
C GLN A 30 0.92 -3.33 -13.34
N GLY A 31 -0.28 -2.84 -13.70
CA GLY A 31 -0.84 -3.09 -15.02
C GLY A 31 -1.09 -4.58 -15.29
N GLU A 32 -0.49 -5.09 -16.34
CA GLU A 32 -0.67 -6.46 -16.84
C GLU A 32 0.39 -7.45 -16.33
N MET A 33 1.22 -7.11 -15.36
CA MET A 33 2.23 -8.03 -14.82
C MET A 33 1.56 -9.30 -14.27
N SER A 34 1.81 -10.44 -14.91
CA SER A 34 1.21 -11.73 -14.55
C SER A 34 1.84 -12.33 -13.28
N VAL A 35 1.11 -13.25 -12.63
CA VAL A 35 1.67 -14.06 -11.53
C VAL A 35 2.82 -14.92 -12.05
N ASP A 36 2.71 -15.46 -13.27
CA ASP A 36 3.78 -16.25 -13.89
C ASP A 36 5.09 -15.47 -13.98
N LEU A 37 5.02 -14.22 -14.45
CA LEU A 37 6.19 -13.35 -14.52
C LEU A 37 6.78 -13.07 -13.14
N ILE A 38 5.96 -12.81 -12.13
CA ILE A 38 6.43 -12.57 -10.76
C ILE A 38 7.19 -13.80 -10.24
N VAL A 39 6.64 -14.98 -10.41
CA VAL A 39 7.27 -16.23 -9.96
C VAL A 39 8.55 -16.53 -10.74
N GLU A 40 8.58 -16.27 -12.04
CA GLU A 40 9.76 -16.42 -12.87
C GLU A 40 10.87 -15.44 -12.47
N MET A 41 10.55 -14.17 -12.25
CA MET A 41 11.51 -13.18 -11.74
C MET A 41 12.06 -13.59 -10.37
N PHE A 42 11.21 -14.06 -9.47
CA PHE A 42 11.64 -14.55 -8.16
C PHE A 42 12.62 -15.72 -8.27
N ALA A 43 12.38 -16.65 -9.18
CA ALA A 43 13.28 -17.80 -9.42
C ALA A 43 14.64 -17.39 -10.03
N LYS A 44 14.67 -16.36 -10.88
CA LYS A 44 15.84 -15.92 -11.62
C LYS A 44 16.66 -14.83 -10.93
N ILE A 45 16.08 -14.07 -10.00
CA ILE A 45 16.70 -12.91 -9.36
C ILE A 45 16.90 -13.18 -7.87
N PRO A 46 18.09 -13.61 -7.43
CA PRO A 46 18.33 -14.04 -6.05
C PRO A 46 18.08 -12.95 -5.00
N THR A 47 18.23 -11.68 -5.37
CA THR A 47 17.96 -10.53 -4.50
C THR A 47 16.48 -10.16 -4.41
N MET A 48 15.61 -10.67 -5.28
CA MET A 48 14.18 -10.44 -5.17
C MET A 48 13.61 -11.20 -3.95
N LYS A 49 13.18 -10.45 -2.95
CA LYS A 49 12.64 -11.00 -1.69
C LYS A 49 11.19 -10.63 -1.46
N CYS A 50 10.73 -9.58 -2.13
CA CYS A 50 9.40 -9.04 -1.91
C CYS A 50 8.74 -8.64 -3.24
N VAL A 51 7.42 -8.73 -3.27
CA VAL A 51 6.58 -8.12 -4.29
C VAL A 51 5.52 -7.25 -3.63
N LYS A 52 5.36 -6.00 -4.09
CA LYS A 52 4.20 -5.18 -3.80
C LYS A 52 3.20 -5.41 -4.93
N ASP A 53 2.18 -6.23 -4.69
CA ASP A 53 1.26 -6.64 -5.73
C ASP A 53 0.07 -5.68 -5.86
N GLU A 54 0.01 -4.97 -6.99
CA GLU A 54 -1.02 -3.98 -7.32
C GLU A 54 -1.71 -4.28 -8.66
N ALA A 55 -1.37 -5.37 -9.31
CA ALA A 55 -2.00 -5.79 -10.56
C ALA A 55 -3.31 -6.56 -10.32
N GLY A 56 -4.26 -6.47 -11.24
CA GLY A 56 -5.46 -7.29 -11.28
C GLY A 56 -6.28 -7.37 -9.98
N ASN A 57 -6.75 -8.57 -9.64
CA ASN A 57 -7.45 -8.88 -8.40
C ASN A 57 -6.45 -9.34 -7.32
N PRO A 58 -6.20 -8.56 -6.27
CA PRO A 58 -5.16 -8.87 -5.29
C PRO A 58 -5.40 -10.20 -4.56
N LEU A 59 -6.64 -10.52 -4.19
CA LEU A 59 -6.93 -11.73 -3.40
C LEU A 59 -6.58 -13.01 -4.17
N ALA A 60 -7.03 -13.12 -5.42
CA ALA A 60 -6.72 -14.28 -6.26
C ALA A 60 -5.22 -14.39 -6.54
N ARG A 61 -4.55 -13.28 -6.74
CA ARG A 61 -3.11 -13.22 -7.05
C ARG A 61 -2.25 -13.60 -5.86
N ILE A 62 -2.56 -13.11 -4.66
CA ILE A 62 -1.85 -13.48 -3.42
C ILE A 62 -1.93 -15.00 -3.21
N ALA A 63 -3.11 -15.60 -3.34
CA ALA A 63 -3.28 -17.04 -3.22
C ALA A 63 -2.38 -17.80 -4.20
N GLN A 64 -2.37 -17.43 -5.48
CA GLN A 64 -1.53 -18.06 -6.51
C GLN A 64 -0.02 -17.87 -6.27
N ILE A 65 0.39 -16.67 -5.86
CA ILE A 65 1.81 -16.40 -5.55
C ILE A 65 2.24 -17.26 -4.35
N ARG A 66 1.44 -17.31 -3.29
CA ARG A 66 1.73 -18.10 -2.08
C ARG A 66 1.78 -19.61 -2.37
N GLU A 67 0.87 -20.12 -3.16
CA GLU A 67 0.86 -21.53 -3.60
C GLU A 67 2.19 -21.91 -4.29
N ARG A 68 2.75 -21.02 -5.10
CA ARG A 68 3.93 -21.27 -5.94
C ARG A 68 5.25 -20.92 -5.29
N THR A 69 5.28 -20.00 -4.33
CA THR A 69 6.51 -19.52 -3.69
C THR A 69 6.60 -19.86 -2.19
N GLY A 70 5.49 -20.30 -1.59
CA GLY A 70 5.40 -20.48 -0.14
C GLY A 70 5.72 -19.19 0.60
N ASP A 71 6.45 -19.29 1.71
CA ASP A 71 6.88 -18.14 2.53
C ASP A 71 8.20 -17.51 2.06
N LYS A 72 8.76 -17.96 0.93
CA LYS A 72 10.06 -17.50 0.45
C LYS A 72 9.99 -16.13 -0.24
N LEU A 73 8.84 -15.78 -0.83
CA LEU A 73 8.57 -14.46 -1.41
C LEU A 73 7.58 -13.72 -0.53
N SER A 74 7.99 -12.61 0.07
CA SER A 74 7.09 -11.74 0.83
C SER A 74 6.16 -10.99 -0.11
N VAL A 75 4.86 -11.09 0.13
CA VAL A 75 3.82 -10.41 -0.67
C VAL A 75 3.24 -9.25 0.12
N PHE A 76 3.40 -8.05 -0.40
CA PHE A 76 2.85 -6.83 0.18
C PHE A 76 1.64 -6.35 -0.64
N ALA A 77 0.61 -5.91 0.07
CA ALA A 77 -0.55 -5.31 -0.57
C ALA A 77 -0.31 -3.84 -0.96
N GLY A 78 -1.01 -3.41 -1.98
CA GLY A 78 -1.11 -2.03 -2.45
C GLY A 78 -2.56 -1.58 -2.64
N LYS A 79 -2.83 -0.74 -3.64
CA LYS A 79 -4.20 -0.28 -4.03
C LYS A 79 -5.04 0.30 -2.89
N GLY A 80 -4.41 1.09 -2.00
CA GLY A 80 -5.12 1.74 -0.90
C GLY A 80 -5.58 0.78 0.20
N VAL A 81 -5.08 -0.46 0.20
CA VAL A 81 -5.24 -1.45 1.30
C VAL A 81 -6.70 -1.77 1.68
N ARG A 82 -7.66 -1.55 0.79
CA ARG A 82 -9.10 -1.72 1.08
C ARG A 82 -9.51 -3.16 1.39
N THR A 83 -8.74 -4.12 0.92
CA THR A 83 -8.96 -5.56 1.11
C THR A 83 -8.05 -6.16 2.19
N MET A 84 -7.45 -5.34 3.04
CA MET A 84 -6.44 -5.74 4.03
C MET A 84 -6.87 -6.95 4.87
N ILE A 85 -8.09 -6.99 5.36
CA ILE A 85 -8.58 -8.08 6.21
C ILE A 85 -8.57 -9.43 5.45
N ASP A 86 -9.04 -9.42 4.21
CA ASP A 86 -9.07 -10.64 3.39
C ASP A 86 -7.66 -11.05 2.95
N GLU A 87 -6.81 -10.09 2.67
CA GLU A 87 -5.39 -10.32 2.34
C GLU A 87 -4.63 -10.91 3.53
N MET A 88 -4.91 -10.45 4.76
CA MET A 88 -4.35 -11.04 5.98
C MET A 88 -4.76 -12.51 6.15
N ARG A 89 -6.00 -12.88 5.80
CA ARG A 89 -6.45 -14.28 5.81
C ARG A 89 -5.70 -15.16 4.82
N LEU A 90 -5.25 -14.58 3.71
CA LEU A 90 -4.46 -15.28 2.69
C LEU A 90 -2.95 -15.28 2.98
N GLY A 91 -2.53 -14.77 4.14
CA GLY A 91 -1.15 -14.81 4.59
C GLY A 91 -0.22 -13.84 3.89
N PHE A 92 -0.71 -12.65 3.49
CA PHE A 92 0.20 -11.63 2.97
C PHE A 92 1.18 -11.15 4.07
N SER A 93 2.33 -10.64 3.65
CA SER A 93 3.46 -10.34 4.55
C SER A 93 3.40 -8.93 5.12
N GLY A 94 2.59 -8.05 4.54
CA GLY A 94 2.47 -6.66 4.95
C GLY A 94 1.76 -5.83 3.88
N TYR A 95 1.81 -4.52 4.01
CA TYR A 95 1.14 -3.59 3.11
C TYR A 95 1.89 -2.26 3.03
N CYS A 96 1.61 -1.51 1.98
CA CYS A 96 2.15 -0.19 1.74
C CYS A 96 0.99 0.83 1.73
N PRO A 97 0.55 1.32 2.90
CA PRO A 97 -0.55 2.26 3.00
C PRO A 97 -0.12 3.68 2.66
N THR A 98 -1.08 4.60 2.64
CA THR A 98 -0.80 6.03 2.70
C THR A 98 -0.10 6.40 4.00
N THR A 99 0.85 7.33 3.96
CA THR A 99 1.70 7.67 5.11
C THR A 99 0.94 8.26 6.30
N GLY A 100 -0.21 8.89 6.04
CA GLY A 100 -0.95 9.65 7.06
C GLY A 100 -1.50 8.81 8.21
N LEU A 101 -1.76 7.51 8.01
CA LEU A 101 -2.34 6.59 8.99
C LEU A 101 -1.52 5.29 9.13
N SER A 102 -0.25 5.30 8.75
CA SER A 102 0.61 4.10 8.77
C SER A 102 0.70 3.43 10.15
N ASP A 103 0.67 4.20 11.22
CA ASP A 103 0.64 3.70 12.60
C ASP A 103 -0.65 2.93 12.95
N LEU A 104 -1.81 3.37 12.44
CA LEU A 104 -3.08 2.67 12.63
C LEU A 104 -3.16 1.40 11.78
N TYR A 105 -2.67 1.44 10.55
CA TYR A 105 -2.54 0.25 9.73
C TYR A 105 -1.60 -0.77 10.37
N GLN A 106 -0.46 -0.33 10.92
CA GLN A 106 0.44 -1.21 11.67
C GLN A 106 -0.26 -1.80 12.89
N SER A 107 -1.00 -0.99 13.65
CA SER A 107 -1.76 -1.47 14.81
C SER A 107 -2.82 -2.50 14.41
N THR A 108 -3.49 -2.31 13.27
CA THR A 108 -4.43 -3.28 12.71
C THR A 108 -3.75 -4.62 12.42
N PHE A 109 -2.58 -4.57 11.80
CA PHE A 109 -1.79 -5.76 11.48
C PHE A 109 -1.33 -6.48 12.75
N ASP A 110 -0.80 -5.76 13.72
CA ASP A 110 -0.33 -6.30 15.00
C ASP A 110 -1.48 -6.98 15.78
N LEU A 111 -2.65 -6.36 15.81
CA LEU A 111 -3.86 -6.96 16.41
C LEU A 111 -4.25 -8.26 15.72
N TRP A 112 -4.21 -8.28 14.39
CA TRP A 112 -4.52 -9.49 13.63
C TRP A 112 -3.52 -10.61 13.93
N GLN A 113 -2.23 -10.34 13.89
CA GLN A 113 -1.17 -11.32 14.15
C GLN A 113 -1.21 -11.86 15.59
N SER A 114 -1.68 -11.05 16.54
CA SER A 114 -1.87 -11.48 17.93
C SER A 114 -3.20 -12.24 18.19
N GLY A 115 -3.96 -12.55 17.14
CA GLY A 115 -5.24 -13.28 17.24
C GLY A 115 -6.44 -12.41 17.64
N LYS A 116 -6.25 -11.10 17.82
CA LYS A 116 -7.32 -10.14 18.17
C LYS A 116 -8.05 -9.64 16.92
N GLN A 117 -8.63 -10.59 16.17
CA GLN A 117 -9.22 -10.30 14.85
C GLN A 117 -10.40 -9.33 14.90
N LYS A 118 -11.21 -9.37 15.97
CA LYS A 118 -12.34 -8.45 16.15
C LYS A 118 -11.85 -7.00 16.31
N GLU A 119 -10.83 -6.80 17.11
CA GLU A 119 -10.22 -5.50 17.34
C GLU A 119 -9.53 -4.98 16.06
N ALA A 120 -8.84 -5.85 15.34
CA ALA A 120 -8.25 -5.53 14.04
C ALA A 120 -9.32 -5.08 13.04
N PHE A 121 -10.43 -5.81 12.94
CA PHE A 121 -11.56 -5.46 12.07
C PHE A 121 -12.16 -4.09 12.45
N ASN A 122 -12.35 -3.84 13.74
CA ASN A 122 -12.88 -2.57 14.23
C ASN A 122 -11.94 -1.40 13.92
N MET A 123 -10.62 -1.58 14.12
CA MET A 123 -9.62 -0.56 13.80
C MET A 123 -9.62 -0.27 12.30
N PHE A 124 -9.60 -1.30 11.48
CA PHE A 124 -9.63 -1.15 10.03
C PHE A 124 -10.89 -0.43 9.54
N GLY A 125 -12.05 -0.75 10.09
CA GLY A 125 -13.30 -0.06 9.78
C GLY A 125 -13.26 1.43 10.08
N ARG A 126 -12.61 1.84 11.17
CA ARG A 126 -12.40 3.27 11.52
C ARG A 126 -11.49 3.97 10.50
N ILE A 127 -10.42 3.32 10.09
CA ILE A 127 -9.49 3.85 9.07
C ILE A 127 -10.25 4.08 7.76
N LEU A 128 -10.99 3.07 7.28
CA LEU A 128 -11.75 3.18 6.03
C LEU A 128 -12.83 4.26 6.09
N ALA A 129 -13.53 4.36 7.21
CA ALA A 129 -14.53 5.41 7.42
C ALA A 129 -13.90 6.81 7.34
N PHE A 130 -12.75 7.01 7.98
CA PHE A 130 -12.02 8.26 7.91
C PHE A 130 -11.49 8.55 6.50
N GLU A 131 -10.87 7.58 5.83
CA GLU A 131 -10.36 7.74 4.47
C GLU A 131 -11.46 7.97 3.41
N SER A 132 -12.71 7.66 3.73
CA SER A 132 -13.86 7.98 2.87
C SER A 132 -14.24 9.46 2.89
N ILE A 133 -13.75 10.24 3.85
CA ILE A 133 -14.01 11.68 3.93
C ILE A 133 -13.23 12.38 2.82
N GLN A 134 -13.92 13.21 2.05
CA GLN A 134 -13.31 13.93 0.93
C GLN A 134 -12.13 14.79 1.40
N GLY A 135 -10.96 14.58 0.81
CA GLY A 135 -9.74 15.31 1.11
C GLY A 135 -8.99 14.85 2.37
N ALA A 136 -9.49 13.81 3.07
CA ALA A 136 -8.84 13.33 4.29
C ALA A 136 -7.42 12.81 4.01
N ALA A 137 -7.22 12.07 2.93
CA ALA A 137 -5.92 11.51 2.57
C ALA A 137 -4.87 12.58 2.28
N GLU A 138 -5.28 13.71 1.72
CA GLU A 138 -4.41 14.85 1.40
C GLU A 138 -4.12 15.73 2.62
N TYR A 139 -5.08 15.85 3.51
CA TYR A 139 -5.00 16.78 4.64
C TYR A 139 -4.55 16.14 5.95
N ILE A 140 -4.54 14.82 6.06
CA ILE A 140 -4.25 14.10 7.29
C ILE A 140 -2.90 14.46 7.91
N LEU A 141 -1.85 14.65 7.12
CA LEU A 141 -0.53 15.00 7.62
C LEU A 141 -0.48 16.43 8.18
N VAL A 142 -1.27 17.32 7.65
CA VAL A 142 -1.47 18.67 8.22
C VAL A 142 -2.31 18.60 9.49
N ALA A 143 -3.41 17.84 9.47
CA ALA A 143 -4.27 17.67 10.64
C ALA A 143 -3.53 17.01 11.82
N ARG A 144 -2.56 16.15 11.55
CA ARG A 144 -1.67 15.53 12.55
C ARG A 144 -0.47 16.40 12.93
N GLY A 145 -0.31 17.58 12.35
CA GLY A 145 0.80 18.49 12.64
C GLY A 145 2.16 18.07 12.06
N VAL A 146 2.19 17.09 11.15
CA VAL A 146 3.41 16.67 10.46
C VAL A 146 3.84 17.69 9.42
N PHE A 147 2.88 18.22 8.67
CA PHE A 147 3.10 19.32 7.74
C PHE A 147 2.41 20.61 8.22
N LYS A 148 2.98 21.76 7.90
CA LYS A 148 2.39 23.07 8.21
C LYS A 148 1.25 23.43 7.26
N GLU A 149 1.40 23.05 6.00
CA GLU A 149 0.47 23.35 4.91
C GLU A 149 0.37 22.16 3.96
N THR A 150 -0.73 22.08 3.22
CA THR A 150 -0.80 21.19 2.06
C THR A 150 0.06 21.78 0.96
N THR A 151 1.16 21.12 0.63
CA THR A 151 1.97 21.49 -0.53
C THR A 151 1.29 20.95 -1.78
N THR A 152 1.12 21.80 -2.78
CA THR A 152 0.72 21.37 -4.11
C THR A 152 1.84 20.53 -4.72
N HIS A 153 1.54 19.32 -5.10
CA HIS A 153 2.48 18.50 -5.86
C HIS A 153 2.78 19.15 -7.21
N ARG A 154 4.04 19.08 -7.65
CA ARG A 154 4.34 19.38 -9.05
C ARG A 154 3.49 18.43 -9.92
N PRO A 155 2.80 18.94 -10.95
CA PRO A 155 2.12 18.08 -11.90
C PRO A 155 3.12 17.04 -12.43
N THR A 156 2.83 15.77 -12.25
CA THR A 156 3.62 14.71 -12.87
C THR A 156 3.12 14.58 -14.31
N PRO A 157 3.97 14.78 -15.33
CA PRO A 157 3.54 14.60 -16.72
C PRO A 157 2.87 13.24 -16.91
N GLY A 158 1.64 13.22 -17.43
CA GLY A 158 0.86 12.00 -17.66
C GLY A 158 -0.03 11.53 -16.49
N MET A 159 0.09 12.07 -15.31
CA MET A 159 -0.95 12.03 -14.28
C MET A 159 -1.77 13.30 -14.48
N GLY A 160 -2.96 13.20 -15.07
CA GLY A 160 -3.84 14.34 -15.27
C GLY A 160 -3.89 15.21 -14.02
N ASP A 161 -4.12 16.51 -14.20
CA ASP A 161 -4.27 17.46 -13.12
C ASP A 161 -5.26 16.92 -12.07
N ARG A 162 -4.74 16.15 -11.12
CA ARG A 162 -5.43 16.03 -9.86
C ARG A 162 -5.28 17.40 -9.23
N GLU A 163 -6.21 18.28 -9.56
CA GLU A 163 -6.52 19.35 -8.64
C GLU A 163 -6.82 18.65 -7.31
N VAL A 164 -5.84 18.62 -6.43
CA VAL A 164 -6.14 18.47 -5.01
C VAL A 164 -7.02 19.67 -4.72
N GLY A 165 -8.31 19.46 -4.82
CA GLY A 165 -9.29 20.52 -4.66
C GLY A 165 -8.91 21.28 -3.40
N LYS A 166 -8.74 22.59 -3.49
CA LYS A 166 -8.41 23.39 -2.31
C LYS A 166 -9.54 23.14 -1.33
N LEU A 167 -9.24 22.38 -0.28
CA LEU A 167 -10.20 22.16 0.79
C LEU A 167 -10.54 23.52 1.39
N ASP A 168 -11.79 23.82 1.51
CA ASP A 168 -12.26 24.98 2.25
C ASP A 168 -12.07 24.76 3.77
N ASP A 169 -12.29 25.81 4.55
CA ASP A 169 -12.05 25.73 5.99
C ASP A 169 -13.07 24.83 6.70
N ALA A 170 -14.30 24.70 6.19
CA ALA A 170 -15.30 23.79 6.74
C ALA A 170 -14.89 22.32 6.50
N GLN A 171 -14.39 22.00 5.33
CA GLN A 171 -13.89 20.66 5.01
C GLN A 171 -12.66 20.30 5.88
N LYS A 172 -11.72 21.23 6.04
CA LYS A 172 -10.55 21.04 6.93
C LYS A 172 -10.98 20.82 8.39
N GLN A 173 -11.96 21.60 8.85
CA GLN A 173 -12.50 21.46 10.20
C GLN A 173 -13.19 20.10 10.40
N ALA A 174 -14.01 19.66 9.45
CA ALA A 174 -14.67 18.36 9.51
C ALA A 174 -13.67 17.20 9.57
N ILE A 175 -12.55 17.29 8.80
CA ILE A 175 -11.48 16.28 8.85
C ILE A 175 -10.81 16.27 10.23
N ARG A 176 -10.50 17.43 10.82
CA ARG A 176 -9.90 17.53 12.16
C ARG A 176 -10.82 16.96 13.25
N GLU A 177 -12.09 17.34 13.23
CA GLU A 177 -13.08 16.82 14.17
C GLU A 177 -13.23 15.30 14.06
N SER A 178 -13.30 14.78 12.84
CA SER A 178 -13.35 13.33 12.60
C SER A 178 -12.09 12.61 13.08
N LEU A 179 -10.92 13.20 12.87
CA LEU A 179 -9.66 12.68 13.39
C LEU A 179 -9.67 12.62 14.93
N ASP A 180 -10.06 13.71 15.57
CA ASP A 180 -10.10 13.82 17.03
C ASP A 180 -11.12 12.85 17.66
N LEU A 181 -12.32 12.74 17.07
CA LEU A 181 -13.39 11.89 17.59
C LEU A 181 -13.16 10.40 17.38
N TYR A 182 -12.62 10.02 16.23
CA TYR A 182 -12.64 8.61 15.81
C TYR A 182 -11.28 7.93 15.83
N LEU A 183 -10.18 8.66 15.62
CA LEU A 183 -8.85 8.08 15.47
C LEU A 183 -7.84 8.47 16.52
N LYS A 184 -7.93 9.69 17.06
CA LYS A 184 -6.96 10.23 18.03
C LYS A 184 -6.63 9.30 19.21
N PRO A 185 -7.59 8.59 19.83
CA PRO A 185 -7.28 7.67 20.93
C PRO A 185 -6.38 6.50 20.54
N TYR A 186 -6.21 6.25 19.25
CA TYR A 186 -5.49 5.11 18.69
C TYR A 186 -4.18 5.50 18.00
N LEU A 187 -3.95 6.82 17.79
CA LEU A 187 -2.73 7.31 17.18
C LEU A 187 -1.55 7.07 18.13
N ARG A 188 -0.41 6.69 17.56
CA ARG A 188 0.84 6.67 18.32
C ARG A 188 1.34 8.11 18.51
N ALA A 189 1.84 8.41 19.69
CA ALA A 189 2.43 9.70 20.01
C ALA A 189 3.72 9.95 19.21
#